data_dac0d3a33d9e3fcf67c1de199f069032
#
_entry.id   dac0d3a33d9e3fcf67c1de199f069032
#
_cell.length_a   1.000
_cell.length_b   1.000
_cell.length_c   1.000
_cell.angle_alpha   90.00
_cell.angle_beta   90.00
_cell.angle_gamma   90.00
#
_symmetry.space_group_name_H-M   'P 1'
#
loop_
_entity.id
_entity.type
_entity.pdbx_description
1 polymer ?
#
loop_
_entity_poly.entity_id
_entity_poly.type
_entity_poly.pdbx_seq_one_letter_code
_entity_poly.pdbx_strand_id
1 'polypeptide(L)'
;MKLSNIDVKEINNELIKKIFFNIKKEKYNNADYIIIYGCHIKELLDERLNYALEVIKNHDYKKIVLTGGVGINGDFNESKYMEEFLINNGILHDKIIIENKSTTTEENNINILNIIDFKNIDKITNVVLVTHEFHILRLKLHWDKLLTNKNIRFFYDFCDSNLLSYQNIINNNELYNLMLKQFSKTKEFIESGIYSDIEIN
;
A
#
# COMPACT_ATOMS: atom_id res chain seq x y z
N MET A 1 5.68 21.52 -7.58
CA MET A 1 5.31 22.08 -6.24
C MET A 1 5.37 20.98 -5.22
N LYS A 2 6.03 21.20 -4.07
CA LYS A 2 6.10 20.19 -3.01
C LYS A 2 4.73 19.90 -2.42
N LEU A 3 4.46 18.63 -2.10
CA LEU A 3 3.19 18.20 -1.53
C LEU A 3 2.93 18.88 -0.17
N SER A 4 3.97 19.04 0.65
CA SER A 4 3.88 19.74 1.94
C SER A 4 3.43 21.21 1.84
N ASN A 5 3.68 21.86 0.71
CA ASN A 5 3.36 23.27 0.50
C ASN A 5 1.90 23.51 0.02
N ILE A 6 1.15 22.45 -0.30
CA ILE A 6 -0.24 22.58 -0.76
C ILE A 6 -1.15 22.83 0.45
N ASP A 7 -1.97 23.90 0.40
CA ASP A 7 -3.03 24.09 1.40
C ASP A 7 -4.19 23.13 1.09
N VAL A 8 -4.79 22.53 2.14
CA VAL A 8 -5.97 21.66 2.01
C VAL A 8 -7.11 22.36 1.28
N LYS A 9 -7.24 23.69 1.45
CA LYS A 9 -8.26 24.52 0.78
C LYS A 9 -8.04 24.66 -0.72
N GLU A 10 -6.83 24.41 -1.22
CA GLU A 10 -6.49 24.47 -2.63
C GLU A 10 -6.79 23.14 -3.36
N ILE A 11 -7.07 22.08 -2.58
CA ILE A 11 -7.35 20.76 -3.14
C ILE A 11 -8.63 20.80 -3.96
N ASN A 12 -8.49 20.45 -5.22
CA ASN A 12 -9.56 20.30 -6.18
C ASN A 12 -9.47 18.93 -6.88
N ASN A 13 -10.41 18.64 -7.77
CA ASN A 13 -10.47 17.36 -8.48
C ASN A 13 -9.17 17.06 -9.24
N GLU A 14 -8.55 18.05 -9.86
CA GLU A 14 -7.29 17.86 -10.60
C GLU A 14 -6.14 17.50 -9.67
N LEU A 15 -6.02 18.17 -8.51
CA LEU A 15 -5.01 17.86 -7.50
C LEU A 15 -5.25 16.49 -6.88
N ILE A 16 -6.49 16.11 -6.58
CA ILE A 16 -6.80 14.74 -6.12
C ILE A 16 -6.30 13.71 -7.13
N LYS A 17 -6.59 13.93 -8.43
CA LYS A 17 -6.11 13.03 -9.48
C LYS A 17 -4.58 12.95 -9.51
N LYS A 18 -3.90 14.08 -9.51
CA LYS A 18 -2.44 14.15 -9.56
C LYS A 18 -1.78 13.49 -8.34
N ILE A 19 -2.36 13.67 -7.16
CA ILE A 19 -1.79 13.21 -5.89
C ILE A 19 -2.04 11.71 -5.70
N PHE A 20 -3.26 11.21 -5.95
CA PHE A 20 -3.67 9.87 -5.55
C PHE A 20 -3.87 8.89 -6.72
N PHE A 21 -4.01 9.39 -7.96
CA PHE A 21 -4.40 8.60 -9.12
C PHE A 21 -3.49 8.84 -10.34
N ASN A 22 -2.23 9.18 -10.11
CA ASN A 22 -1.26 9.43 -11.18
C ASN A 22 0.02 8.59 -11.05
N ILE A 23 0.02 7.63 -10.16
CA ILE A 23 1.14 6.70 -10.03
C ILE A 23 0.98 5.61 -11.08
N LYS A 24 2.03 5.40 -11.87
CA LYS A 24 2.03 4.38 -12.92
C LYS A 24 2.50 3.05 -12.36
N LYS A 25 1.83 1.98 -12.76
CA LYS A 25 2.32 0.62 -12.53
C LYS A 25 3.63 0.43 -13.29
N GLU A 26 4.62 -0.11 -12.59
CA GLU A 26 5.90 -0.44 -13.19
C GLU A 26 5.91 -1.91 -13.61
N LYS A 27 6.56 -2.21 -14.76
CA LYS A 27 6.71 -3.60 -15.20
C LYS A 27 7.83 -4.28 -14.43
N TYR A 28 7.58 -5.48 -13.98
CA TYR A 28 8.55 -6.38 -13.36
C TYR A 28 8.31 -7.81 -13.85
N ASN A 29 9.34 -8.65 -13.83
CA ASN A 29 9.24 -10.05 -14.27
C ASN A 29 9.19 -11.02 -13.09
N ASN A 30 9.89 -10.70 -12.01
CA ASN A 30 9.97 -11.52 -10.81
C ASN A 30 9.94 -10.65 -9.55
N ALA A 31 9.52 -11.25 -8.44
CA ALA A 31 9.51 -10.65 -7.12
C ALA A 31 10.23 -11.55 -6.11
N ASP A 32 11.11 -10.99 -5.30
CA ASP A 32 11.58 -11.71 -4.11
C ASP A 32 10.48 -11.73 -3.05
N TYR A 33 9.78 -10.62 -2.91
CA TYR A 33 8.65 -10.47 -2.00
C TYR A 33 7.47 -9.80 -2.70
N ILE A 34 6.27 -10.35 -2.50
CA ILE A 34 4.99 -9.69 -2.80
C ILE A 34 4.37 -9.32 -1.46
N ILE A 35 4.21 -8.03 -1.18
CA ILE A 35 3.63 -7.53 0.07
C ILE A 35 2.20 -7.09 -0.20
N ILE A 36 1.24 -7.74 0.45
CA ILE A 36 -0.18 -7.44 0.33
C ILE A 36 -0.62 -6.74 1.61
N TYR A 37 -1.11 -5.51 1.47
CA TYR A 37 -1.57 -4.70 2.59
C TYR A 37 -3.02 -5.01 2.95
N GLY A 38 -3.30 -5.13 4.23
CA GLY A 38 -4.65 -5.29 4.75
C GLY A 38 -5.54 -4.05 4.56
N CYS A 39 -6.82 -4.23 4.77
CA CYS A 39 -7.83 -3.18 4.75
C CYS A 39 -8.99 -3.57 5.66
N HIS A 40 -9.38 -2.68 6.58
CA HIS A 40 -10.51 -2.90 7.49
C HIS A 40 -11.89 -2.90 6.80
N ILE A 41 -11.97 -2.40 5.57
CA ILE A 41 -13.18 -2.49 4.74
C ILE A 41 -13.08 -3.77 3.93
N LYS A 42 -13.95 -4.73 4.27
CA LYS A 42 -13.89 -6.09 3.72
C LYS A 42 -14.04 -6.11 2.20
N GLU A 43 -14.94 -5.34 1.64
CA GLU A 43 -15.19 -5.25 0.20
C GLU A 43 -13.92 -4.79 -0.56
N LEU A 44 -13.22 -3.78 -0.03
CA LEU A 44 -11.94 -3.34 -0.60
C LEU A 44 -10.86 -4.41 -0.43
N LEU A 45 -10.83 -5.11 0.69
CA LEU A 45 -9.87 -6.19 0.90
C LEU A 45 -10.11 -7.34 -0.09
N ASP A 46 -11.36 -7.68 -0.37
CA ASP A 46 -11.72 -8.72 -1.34
C ASP A 46 -11.32 -8.31 -2.77
N GLU A 47 -11.55 -7.04 -3.17
CA GLU A 47 -11.05 -6.50 -4.46
C GLU A 47 -9.52 -6.67 -4.56
N ARG A 48 -8.80 -6.27 -3.52
CA ARG A 48 -7.34 -6.38 -3.45
C ARG A 48 -6.83 -7.81 -3.51
N LEU A 49 -7.48 -8.73 -2.81
CA LEU A 49 -7.09 -10.15 -2.78
C LEU A 49 -7.30 -10.83 -4.12
N ASN A 50 -8.41 -10.55 -4.80
CA ASN A 50 -8.63 -11.07 -6.16
C ASN A 50 -7.55 -10.55 -7.11
N TYR A 51 -7.22 -9.26 -7.05
CA TYR A 51 -6.14 -8.70 -7.84
C TYR A 51 -4.77 -9.31 -7.49
N ALA A 52 -4.47 -9.46 -6.19
CA ALA A 52 -3.24 -10.09 -5.72
C ALA A 52 -3.06 -11.52 -6.24
N LEU A 53 -4.14 -12.30 -6.35
CA LEU A 53 -4.09 -13.62 -6.96
C LEU A 53 -3.67 -13.58 -8.44
N GLU A 54 -4.13 -12.58 -9.20
CA GLU A 54 -3.69 -12.41 -10.59
C GLU A 54 -2.20 -12.06 -10.64
N VAL A 55 -1.74 -11.16 -9.78
CA VAL A 55 -0.32 -10.83 -9.64
C VAL A 55 0.51 -12.07 -9.32
N ILE A 56 0.09 -12.86 -8.34
CA ILE A 56 0.77 -14.08 -7.88
C ILE A 56 0.83 -15.13 -9.01
N LYS A 57 -0.25 -15.31 -9.78
CA LYS A 57 -0.32 -16.30 -10.86
C LYS A 57 0.50 -15.92 -12.09
N ASN A 58 0.73 -14.64 -12.32
CA ASN A 58 1.38 -14.12 -13.52
C ASN A 58 2.87 -13.80 -13.35
N HIS A 59 3.41 -13.92 -12.13
CA HIS A 59 4.80 -13.58 -11.85
C HIS A 59 5.48 -14.63 -10.98
N ASP A 60 6.77 -14.85 -11.21
CA ASP A 60 7.59 -15.65 -10.30
C ASP A 60 7.85 -14.88 -9.00
N TYR A 61 7.71 -15.56 -7.87
CA TYR A 61 7.95 -14.98 -6.55
C TYR A 61 8.56 -15.98 -5.57
N LYS A 62 9.25 -15.47 -4.54
CA LYS A 62 9.82 -16.33 -3.46
C LYS A 62 8.90 -16.42 -2.26
N LYS A 63 8.42 -15.27 -1.76
CA LYS A 63 7.55 -15.18 -0.58
C LYS A 63 6.47 -14.12 -0.77
N ILE A 64 5.35 -14.34 -0.12
CA ILE A 64 4.24 -13.38 0.03
C ILE A 64 4.24 -12.92 1.48
N VAL A 65 4.15 -11.61 1.69
CA VAL A 65 4.01 -11.02 3.02
C VAL A 65 2.61 -10.44 3.14
N LEU A 66 1.85 -10.89 4.12
CA LEU A 66 0.53 -10.37 4.45
C LEU A 66 0.67 -9.47 5.66
N THR A 67 0.31 -8.20 5.54
CA THR A 67 0.46 -7.22 6.62
C THR A 67 -0.87 -6.54 6.95
N GLY A 68 -1.19 -6.49 8.24
CA GLY A 68 -2.41 -5.93 8.81
C GLY A 68 -2.92 -6.77 9.95
N GLY A 69 -3.12 -6.16 11.10
CA GLY A 69 -3.61 -6.80 12.31
C GLY A 69 -5.12 -6.76 12.45
N VAL A 70 -5.59 -6.56 13.66
CA VAL A 70 -7.01 -6.35 13.95
C VAL A 70 -7.33 -4.88 13.72
N GLY A 71 -8.30 -4.62 12.84
CA GLY A 71 -8.78 -3.27 12.57
C GLY A 71 -9.26 -2.55 13.84
N ILE A 72 -9.35 -1.22 13.78
CA ILE A 72 -9.74 -0.36 14.93
C ILE A 72 -11.07 -0.80 15.57
N ASN A 73 -11.97 -1.38 14.80
CA ASN A 73 -13.27 -1.86 15.27
C ASN A 73 -13.24 -3.29 15.84
N GLY A 74 -12.10 -3.98 15.80
CA GLY A 74 -11.95 -5.34 16.34
C GLY A 74 -12.65 -6.45 15.56
N ASP A 75 -13.16 -6.15 14.37
CA ASP A 75 -14.10 -7.03 13.65
C ASP A 75 -13.43 -8.29 13.08
N PHE A 76 -12.21 -8.17 12.56
CA PHE A 76 -11.44 -9.31 12.06
C PHE A 76 -9.93 -9.00 11.94
N ASN A 77 -9.13 -10.05 11.93
CA ASN A 77 -7.68 -9.93 11.66
C ASN A 77 -7.45 -9.97 10.15
N GLU A 78 -6.98 -8.86 9.59
CA GLU A 78 -6.82 -8.68 8.15
C GLU A 78 -5.84 -9.69 7.53
N SER A 79 -4.67 -9.87 8.12
CA SER A 79 -3.64 -10.79 7.59
C SER A 79 -4.08 -12.25 7.69
N LYS A 80 -4.81 -12.64 8.73
CA LYS A 80 -5.37 -13.98 8.85
C LYS A 80 -6.44 -14.25 7.80
N TYR A 81 -7.32 -13.28 7.56
CA TYR A 81 -8.31 -13.36 6.49
C TYR A 81 -7.65 -13.50 5.11
N MET A 82 -6.61 -12.71 4.85
CA MET A 82 -5.84 -12.79 3.61
C MET A 82 -5.16 -14.16 3.45
N GLU A 83 -4.59 -14.72 4.53
CA GLU A 83 -3.97 -16.05 4.53
C GLU A 83 -4.97 -17.13 4.15
N GLU A 84 -6.12 -17.17 4.83
CA GLU A 84 -7.19 -18.14 4.56
C GLU A 84 -7.65 -18.07 3.10
N PHE A 85 -7.83 -16.85 2.58
CA PHE A 85 -8.20 -16.63 1.18
C PHE A 85 -7.15 -17.18 0.22
N LEU A 86 -5.87 -16.89 0.41
CA LEU A 86 -4.79 -17.35 -0.47
C LEU A 86 -4.62 -18.87 -0.43
N ILE A 87 -4.66 -19.48 0.76
CA ILE A 87 -4.58 -20.94 0.92
C ILE A 87 -5.74 -21.63 0.20
N ASN A 88 -6.96 -21.14 0.36
CA ASN A 88 -8.15 -21.68 -0.33
C ASN A 88 -8.07 -21.54 -1.86
N ASN A 89 -7.22 -20.63 -2.36
CA ASN A 89 -6.92 -20.47 -3.79
C ASN A 89 -5.63 -21.16 -4.24
N GLY A 90 -5.09 -22.09 -3.44
CA GLY A 90 -3.99 -22.99 -3.80
C GLY A 90 -2.58 -22.44 -3.55
N ILE A 91 -2.45 -21.31 -2.82
CA ILE A 91 -1.14 -20.81 -2.41
C ILE A 91 -0.63 -21.62 -1.21
N LEU A 92 0.60 -22.12 -1.31
CA LEU A 92 1.19 -22.92 -0.25
C LEU A 92 1.51 -22.08 0.99
N HIS A 93 1.18 -22.60 2.17
CA HIS A 93 1.39 -21.93 3.45
C HIS A 93 2.86 -21.54 3.68
N ASP A 94 3.81 -22.38 3.28
CA ASP A 94 5.24 -22.11 3.40
C ASP A 94 5.72 -20.92 2.55
N LYS A 95 4.93 -20.45 1.60
CA LYS A 95 5.18 -19.24 0.81
C LYS A 95 4.76 -17.96 1.51
N ILE A 96 3.96 -18.05 2.57
CA ILE A 96 3.31 -16.93 3.24
C ILE A 96 4.09 -16.55 4.52
N ILE A 97 4.30 -15.26 4.70
CA ILE A 97 4.80 -14.64 5.93
C ILE A 97 3.71 -13.71 6.43
N ILE A 98 3.36 -13.83 7.72
CA ILE A 98 2.27 -13.06 8.33
C ILE A 98 2.83 -11.98 9.25
N GLU A 99 2.39 -10.76 9.05
CA GLU A 99 2.48 -9.65 9.98
C GLU A 99 1.05 -9.30 10.45
N ASN A 100 0.74 -9.56 11.70
CA ASN A 100 -0.63 -9.47 12.25
C ASN A 100 -0.75 -8.55 13.48
N LYS A 101 0.25 -7.68 13.71
CA LYS A 101 0.28 -6.81 14.90
C LYS A 101 -0.04 -5.37 14.60
N SER A 102 0.18 -4.94 13.36
CA SER A 102 -0.01 -3.55 12.95
C SER A 102 -1.47 -3.14 12.93
N THR A 103 -1.72 -1.89 13.28
CA THR A 103 -3.04 -1.23 13.26
C THR A 103 -3.05 -0.01 12.32
N THR A 104 -1.88 0.38 11.83
CA THR A 104 -1.70 1.52 10.91
C THR A 104 -0.77 1.17 9.75
N THR A 105 -0.83 1.94 8.67
CA THR A 105 0.08 1.77 7.52
C THR A 105 1.55 1.93 7.92
N GLU A 106 1.83 2.81 8.85
CA GLU A 106 3.17 3.09 9.34
C GLU A 106 3.72 1.89 10.12
N GLU A 107 2.90 1.31 10.98
CA GLU A 107 3.24 0.07 11.71
C GLU A 107 3.43 -1.10 10.77
N ASN A 108 2.60 -1.25 9.72
CA ASN A 108 2.79 -2.28 8.69
C ASN A 108 4.22 -2.25 8.16
N ASN A 109 4.69 -1.10 7.69
CA ASN A 109 6.01 -0.98 7.08
C ASN A 109 7.14 -1.21 8.10
N ILE A 110 7.00 -0.71 9.32
CA ILE A 110 7.99 -0.91 10.41
C ILE A 110 8.07 -2.40 10.78
N ASN A 111 6.92 -3.06 10.92
CA ASN A 111 6.88 -4.47 11.29
C ASN A 111 7.44 -5.36 10.16
N ILE A 112 7.18 -5.03 8.90
CA ILE A 112 7.80 -5.70 7.76
C ILE A 112 9.33 -5.59 7.81
N LEU A 113 9.88 -4.41 8.13
CA LEU A 113 11.33 -4.22 8.31
C LEU A 113 11.92 -5.09 9.42
N ASN A 114 11.14 -5.38 10.47
CA ASN A 114 11.56 -6.25 11.56
C ASN A 114 11.50 -7.74 11.18
N ILE A 115 10.61 -8.12 10.26
CA ILE A 115 10.46 -9.50 9.78
C ILE A 115 11.46 -9.79 8.66
N ILE A 116 11.67 -8.82 7.76
CA ILE A 116 12.59 -8.92 6.63
C ILE A 116 13.69 -7.89 6.85
N ASP A 117 14.91 -8.35 7.06
CA ASP A 117 16.04 -7.45 7.27
C ASP A 117 16.51 -6.76 5.99
N PHE A 118 15.64 -5.91 5.43
CA PHE A 118 15.93 -5.17 4.20
C PHE A 118 17.17 -4.28 4.29
N LYS A 119 17.58 -3.86 5.49
CA LYS A 119 18.74 -3.00 5.68
C LYS A 119 20.05 -3.70 5.36
N ASN A 120 20.13 -5.00 5.64
CA ASN A 120 21.33 -5.80 5.48
C ASN A 120 21.33 -6.66 4.20
N ILE A 121 20.37 -6.45 3.30
CA ILE A 121 20.37 -7.13 2.00
C ILE A 121 21.49 -6.56 1.12
N ASP A 122 22.40 -7.44 0.69
CA ASP A 122 23.57 -7.12 -0.14
C ASP A 122 23.37 -7.34 -1.64
N LYS A 123 22.25 -7.96 -2.05
CA LYS A 123 21.89 -8.24 -3.44
C LYS A 123 20.63 -7.49 -3.85
N ILE A 124 20.48 -7.27 -5.16
CA ILE A 124 19.26 -6.69 -5.71
C ILE A 124 18.07 -7.58 -5.35
N THR A 125 17.10 -6.97 -4.70
CA THR A 125 15.87 -7.62 -4.23
C THR A 125 14.67 -6.84 -4.70
N ASN A 126 13.80 -7.52 -5.44
CA ASN A 126 12.58 -6.95 -5.99
C ASN A 126 11.42 -7.15 -5.01
N VAL A 127 10.79 -6.07 -4.63
CA VAL A 127 9.65 -6.06 -3.69
C VAL A 127 8.44 -5.43 -4.39
N VAL A 128 7.38 -6.21 -4.56
CA VAL A 128 6.13 -5.73 -5.15
C VAL A 128 5.16 -5.40 -4.04
N LEU A 129 4.65 -4.18 -4.02
CA LEU A 129 3.65 -3.71 -3.05
C LEU A 129 2.28 -3.75 -3.70
N VAL A 130 1.38 -4.58 -3.17
CA VAL A 130 0.01 -4.76 -3.69
C VAL A 130 -1.00 -4.08 -2.76
N THR A 131 -1.71 -3.08 -3.30
CA THR A 131 -2.76 -2.36 -2.60
C THR A 131 -3.74 -1.71 -3.60
N HIS A 132 -4.54 -0.72 -3.18
CA HIS A 132 -5.34 0.13 -4.07
C HIS A 132 -4.56 1.36 -4.52
N GLU A 133 -4.90 1.88 -5.70
CA GLU A 133 -4.22 3.03 -6.30
C GLU A 133 -4.13 4.22 -5.33
N PHE A 134 -5.23 4.63 -4.73
CA PHE A 134 -5.29 5.77 -3.81
C PHE A 134 -4.39 5.63 -2.56
N HIS A 135 -3.95 4.42 -2.23
CA HIS A 135 -3.10 4.15 -1.07
C HIS A 135 -1.59 4.14 -1.38
N ILE A 136 -1.23 4.00 -2.66
CA ILE A 136 0.17 3.86 -3.10
C ILE A 136 1.04 5.03 -2.65
N LEU A 137 0.53 6.27 -2.77
CA LEU A 137 1.31 7.45 -2.39
C LEU A 137 1.82 7.36 -0.95
N ARG A 138 0.97 7.01 0.01
CA ARG A 138 1.36 6.89 1.42
C ARG A 138 2.43 5.83 1.63
N LEU A 139 2.29 4.68 0.96
CA LEU A 139 3.28 3.62 1.03
C LEU A 139 4.61 4.10 0.47
N LYS A 140 4.60 4.72 -0.71
CA LYS A 140 5.80 5.25 -1.35
C LYS A 140 6.54 6.23 -0.45
N LEU A 141 5.86 7.26 0.05
CA LEU A 141 6.46 8.29 0.89
C LEU A 141 7.06 7.72 2.19
N HIS A 142 6.42 6.71 2.77
CA HIS A 142 6.91 6.09 3.99
C HIS A 142 8.11 5.17 3.69
N TRP A 143 8.05 4.32 2.66
CA TRP A 143 9.17 3.48 2.27
C TRP A 143 10.39 4.29 1.83
N ASP A 144 10.21 5.36 1.06
CA ASP A 144 11.29 6.29 0.68
C ASP A 144 11.98 6.93 1.91
N LYS A 145 11.25 7.07 3.01
CA LYS A 145 11.80 7.58 4.28
C LYS A 145 12.49 6.52 5.11
N LEU A 146 11.91 5.32 5.20
CA LEU A 146 12.39 4.25 6.06
C LEU A 146 13.61 3.55 5.53
N LEU A 147 13.73 3.42 4.20
CA LEU A 147 14.70 2.53 3.58
C LEU A 147 15.58 3.26 2.58
N THR A 148 16.86 3.36 2.91
CA THR A 148 17.90 3.96 2.06
C THR A 148 18.75 2.93 1.31
N ASN A 149 18.49 1.63 1.52
CA ASN A 149 19.23 0.55 0.86
C ASN A 149 18.88 0.50 -0.65
N LYS A 150 19.83 0.87 -1.50
CA LYS A 150 19.67 0.92 -2.97
C LYS A 150 19.55 -0.46 -3.63
N ASN A 151 19.82 -1.53 -2.91
CA ASN A 151 19.62 -2.88 -3.41
C ASN A 151 18.15 -3.30 -3.39
N ILE A 152 17.29 -2.60 -2.64
CA ILE A 152 15.86 -2.85 -2.63
C ILE A 152 15.18 -2.03 -3.72
N ARG A 153 14.45 -2.70 -4.59
CA ARG A 153 13.66 -2.09 -5.66
C ARG A 153 12.20 -2.34 -5.38
N PHE A 154 11.45 -1.28 -5.10
CA PHE A 154 10.00 -1.34 -4.95
C PHE A 154 9.30 -1.17 -6.29
N PHE A 155 8.34 -2.04 -6.54
CA PHE A 155 7.38 -1.96 -7.64
C PHE A 155 5.99 -1.77 -7.04
N TYR A 156 5.30 -0.75 -7.48
CA TYR A 156 3.96 -0.42 -7.00
C TYR A 156 2.94 -1.04 -7.95
N ASP A 157 2.26 -2.07 -7.48
CA ASP A 157 1.20 -2.73 -8.22
C ASP A 157 -0.13 -2.58 -7.46
N PHE A 158 -1.18 -2.20 -8.14
CA PHE A 158 -2.41 -1.82 -7.46
C PHE A 158 -3.65 -2.21 -8.26
N CYS A 159 -4.71 -2.58 -7.53
CA CYS A 159 -6.01 -2.77 -8.10
C CYS A 159 -6.76 -1.43 -8.22
N ASP A 160 -7.55 -1.33 -9.26
CA ASP A 160 -8.58 -0.32 -9.34
C ASP A 160 -9.70 -0.69 -8.34
N SER A 161 -10.31 0.30 -7.73
CA SER A 161 -11.45 0.08 -6.85
C SER A 161 -12.74 0.53 -7.51
N ASN A 162 -13.76 -0.32 -7.47
CA ASN A 162 -15.10 0.09 -7.85
C ASN A 162 -15.70 1.09 -6.85
N LEU A 163 -15.36 0.95 -5.55
CA LEU A 163 -15.87 1.84 -4.49
C LEU A 163 -15.13 3.18 -4.46
N LEU A 164 -13.79 3.15 -4.52
CA LEU A 164 -12.91 4.32 -4.37
C LEU A 164 -12.23 4.70 -5.70
N SER A 165 -12.94 4.57 -6.81
CA SER A 165 -12.46 5.09 -8.10
C SER A 165 -12.41 6.61 -8.08
N TYR A 166 -11.52 7.22 -8.88
CA TYR A 166 -11.45 8.66 -9.03
C TYR A 166 -12.83 9.29 -9.35
N GLN A 167 -13.58 8.65 -10.25
CA GLN A 167 -14.92 9.15 -10.64
C GLN A 167 -15.92 9.12 -9.47
N ASN A 168 -15.92 8.06 -8.66
CA ASN A 168 -16.79 7.99 -7.50
C ASN A 168 -16.41 9.04 -6.45
N ILE A 169 -15.12 9.25 -6.24
CA ILE A 169 -14.61 10.22 -5.27
C ILE A 169 -15.04 11.63 -5.63
N ILE A 170 -14.87 12.08 -6.89
CA ILE A 170 -15.20 13.45 -7.27
C ILE A 170 -16.71 13.72 -7.36
N ASN A 171 -17.53 12.67 -7.44
CA ASN A 171 -18.99 12.77 -7.50
C ASN A 171 -19.70 12.47 -6.17
N ASN A 172 -18.95 12.15 -5.10
CA ASN A 172 -19.51 11.85 -3.78
C ASN A 172 -18.80 12.66 -2.70
N ASN A 173 -19.54 13.52 -2.01
CA ASN A 173 -18.99 14.42 -1.01
C ASN A 173 -18.33 13.70 0.18
N GLU A 174 -18.85 12.54 0.59
CA GLU A 174 -18.26 11.76 1.70
C GLU A 174 -16.91 11.20 1.30
N LEU A 175 -16.82 10.61 0.10
CA LEU A 175 -15.56 10.07 -0.44
C LEU A 175 -14.56 11.19 -0.72
N TYR A 176 -15.02 12.33 -1.23
CA TYR A 176 -14.18 13.51 -1.42
C TYR A 176 -13.57 13.98 -0.09
N ASN A 177 -14.39 14.10 0.95
CA ASN A 177 -13.94 14.48 2.29
C ASN A 177 -12.99 13.44 2.89
N LEU A 178 -13.19 12.15 2.60
CA LEU A 178 -12.25 11.10 2.97
C LEU A 178 -10.86 11.34 2.34
N MET A 179 -10.80 11.70 1.06
CA MET A 179 -9.54 12.01 0.39
C MET A 179 -8.87 13.27 0.96
N LEU A 180 -9.64 14.31 1.31
CA LEU A 180 -9.09 15.48 2.00
C LEU A 180 -8.47 15.11 3.37
N LYS A 181 -9.11 14.23 4.12
CA LYS A 181 -8.54 13.70 5.37
C LYS A 181 -7.26 12.90 5.13
N GLN A 182 -7.22 12.07 4.09
CA GLN A 182 -6.01 11.32 3.72
C GLN A 182 -4.87 12.27 3.32
N PHE A 183 -5.18 13.33 2.56
CA PHE A 183 -4.21 14.36 2.21
C PHE A 183 -3.66 15.06 3.46
N SER A 184 -4.55 15.56 4.34
CA SER A 184 -4.17 16.25 5.58
C SER A 184 -3.25 15.39 6.45
N LYS A 185 -3.59 14.12 6.63
CA LYS A 185 -2.76 13.18 7.39
C LYS A 185 -1.40 12.92 6.71
N THR A 186 -1.39 12.80 5.39
CA THR A 186 -0.14 12.63 4.63
C THR A 186 0.77 13.84 4.79
N LYS A 187 0.22 15.05 4.71
CA LYS A 187 0.94 16.30 4.91
C LYS A 187 1.52 16.39 6.33
N GLU A 188 0.72 16.12 7.35
CA GLU A 188 1.15 16.06 8.75
C GLU A 188 2.34 15.11 8.95
N PHE A 189 2.31 13.94 8.31
CA PHE A 189 3.39 12.97 8.39
C PHE A 189 4.66 13.41 7.64
N ILE A 190 4.53 14.19 6.57
CA ILE A 190 5.68 14.83 5.93
C ILE A 190 6.28 15.89 6.86
N GLU A 191 5.47 16.78 7.42
CA GLU A 191 5.89 17.86 8.32
C GLU A 191 6.55 17.33 9.60
N SER A 192 6.06 16.21 10.13
CA SER A 192 6.66 15.53 11.29
C SER A 192 7.88 14.66 10.95
N GLY A 193 8.23 14.54 9.68
CA GLY A 193 9.38 13.75 9.21
C GLY A 193 9.18 12.25 9.19
N ILE A 194 7.95 11.77 9.33
CA ILE A 194 7.58 10.33 9.20
C ILE A 194 7.59 9.90 7.74
N TYR A 195 7.16 10.79 6.83
CA TYR A 195 7.18 10.57 5.39
C TYR A 195 8.24 11.43 4.70
N SER A 196 8.71 11.00 3.54
CA SER A 196 9.44 11.85 2.61
C SER A 196 8.49 12.83 1.92
N ASP A 197 9.00 13.96 1.45
CA ASP A 197 8.24 14.91 0.66
C ASP A 197 8.53 14.71 -0.84
N ILE A 198 7.55 15.00 -1.69
CA ILE A 198 7.68 14.86 -3.15
C ILE A 198 7.20 16.10 -3.90
N GLU A 199 7.70 16.25 -5.13
CA GLU A 199 7.19 17.22 -6.10
C GLU A 199 5.94 16.66 -6.79
N ILE A 200 4.87 17.45 -6.80
CA ILE A 200 3.66 17.20 -7.59
C ILE A 200 3.76 17.99 -8.89
N ASN A 201 3.89 17.29 -10.01
CA ASN A 201 4.03 17.84 -11.36
C ASN A 201 2.69 18.03 -12.06
#